data_4977ae876381da51b7e197b703fb27ea
#
_entry.id   4977ae876381da51b7e197b703fb27ea
#
_cell.length_a   1.000
_cell.length_b   1.000
_cell.length_c   1.000
_cell.angle_alpha   90.00
_cell.angle_beta   90.00
_cell.angle_gamma   90.00
#
_symmetry.space_group_name_H-M   'P 1'
#
loop_
_entity.id
_entity.type
_entity.pdbx_description
1 polymer ?
#
loop_
_entity_poly.entity_id
_entity_poly.type
_entity_poly.pdbx_seq_one_letter_code
_entity_poly.pdbx_strand_id
1 'polypeptide(L)'
;MDITEAAKSLEKLGHPNRLEIVKILVQAGPDGLPVGALQEHLGIPASTLSHHVSQLVSGGLIEQTRHGRVLTCTPNFTRIEALVSMLTENCCSGITVKSADEAA
;
A
#
# COMPACT_ATOMS: atom_id res chain seq x y z
N MET A 1 0.65 -13.45 -5.23
CA MET A 1 -0.34 -12.78 -4.34
C MET A 1 -1.73 -13.24 -4.75
N ASP A 2 -2.51 -13.73 -3.80
CA ASP A 2 -3.88 -14.13 -4.11
C ASP A 2 -4.85 -12.93 -4.02
N ILE A 3 -6.09 -13.15 -4.46
CA ILE A 3 -7.09 -12.08 -4.53
C ILE A 3 -7.45 -11.54 -3.13
N THR A 4 -7.47 -12.42 -2.13
CA THR A 4 -7.81 -12.03 -0.76
C THR A 4 -6.73 -11.14 -0.15
N GLU A 5 -5.46 -11.50 -0.34
CA GLU A 5 -4.33 -10.68 0.10
C GLU A 5 -4.31 -9.33 -0.59
N ALA A 6 -4.54 -9.33 -1.90
CA ALA A 6 -4.59 -8.09 -2.67
C ALA A 6 -5.72 -7.18 -2.20
N ALA A 7 -6.90 -7.74 -1.97
CA ALA A 7 -8.06 -6.98 -1.49
C ALA A 7 -7.77 -6.36 -0.12
N LYS A 8 -7.13 -7.10 0.78
CA LYS A 8 -6.75 -6.58 2.10
C LYS A 8 -5.77 -5.41 1.97
N SER A 9 -4.75 -5.55 1.15
CA SER A 9 -3.79 -4.47 0.92
C SER A 9 -4.47 -3.23 0.35
N LEU A 10 -5.35 -3.40 -0.64
CA LEU A 10 -6.08 -2.29 -1.26
C LEU A 10 -7.03 -1.62 -0.27
N GLU A 11 -7.68 -2.39 0.59
CA GLU A 11 -8.53 -1.84 1.63
C GLU A 11 -7.75 -0.92 2.57
N LYS A 12 -6.56 -1.38 2.99
CA LYS A 12 -5.70 -0.57 3.86
C LYS A 12 -5.16 0.66 3.15
N LEU A 13 -4.93 0.57 1.87
CA LEU A 13 -4.44 1.69 1.06
C LEU A 13 -5.54 2.73 0.77
N GLY A 14 -6.80 2.32 0.77
CA GLY A 14 -7.94 3.11 0.29
C GLY A 14 -8.38 4.26 1.21
N HIS A 15 -7.43 5.11 1.60
CA HIS A 15 -7.69 6.31 2.38
C HIS A 15 -6.73 7.40 1.89
N PRO A 16 -7.18 8.66 1.70
CA PRO A 16 -6.32 9.71 1.15
C PRO A 16 -4.98 9.86 1.84
N ASN A 17 -4.97 9.91 3.17
CA ASN A 17 -3.72 10.04 3.92
C ASN A 17 -2.82 8.82 3.76
N ARG A 18 -3.40 7.63 3.70
CA ARG A 18 -2.63 6.39 3.55
C ARG A 18 -2.01 6.29 2.16
N LEU A 19 -2.77 6.64 1.14
CA LEU A 19 -2.26 6.68 -0.22
C LEU A 19 -1.11 7.68 -0.32
N GLU A 20 -1.25 8.84 0.29
CA GLU A 20 -0.22 9.87 0.29
C GLU A 20 1.05 9.41 1.02
N ILE A 21 0.91 8.73 2.16
CA ILE A 21 2.05 8.14 2.88
C ILE A 21 2.83 7.19 1.97
N VAL A 22 2.14 6.28 1.30
CA VAL A 22 2.80 5.31 0.42
C VAL A 22 3.49 6.02 -0.74
N LYS A 23 2.85 7.02 -1.34
CA LYS A 23 3.46 7.79 -2.44
C LYS A 23 4.71 8.54 -2.00
N ILE A 24 4.68 9.14 -0.82
CA ILE A 24 5.85 9.82 -0.25
C ILE A 24 6.99 8.84 -0.04
N LEU A 25 6.70 7.68 0.55
CA LEU A 25 7.71 6.66 0.82
C LEU A 25 8.29 6.06 -0.46
N VAL A 26 7.45 5.82 -1.46
CA VAL A 26 7.92 5.35 -2.77
C VAL A 26 8.86 6.38 -3.40
N GLN A 27 8.52 7.65 -3.31
CA GLN A 27 9.36 8.72 -3.82
C GLN A 27 10.67 8.83 -3.04
N ALA A 28 10.64 8.63 -1.73
CA ALA A 28 11.84 8.65 -0.90
C ALA A 28 12.80 7.50 -1.22
N GLY A 29 12.26 6.36 -1.60
CA GLY A 29 13.06 5.19 -1.98
C GLY A 29 13.19 4.15 -0.89
N PRO A 30 14.08 3.14 -1.08
CA PRO A 30 14.18 1.98 -0.20
C PRO A 30 14.55 2.30 1.25
N ASP A 31 15.25 3.39 1.50
CA ASP A 31 15.65 3.77 2.85
C ASP A 31 14.50 4.40 3.64
N GLY A 32 13.44 4.79 2.97
CA GLY A 32 12.25 5.33 3.60
C GLY A 32 12.46 6.67 4.29
N LEU A 33 11.63 6.94 5.29
CA LEU A 33 11.65 8.18 6.05
C LEU A 33 11.35 7.92 7.53
N PRO A 34 11.95 8.73 8.42
CA PRO A 34 11.51 8.74 9.82
C PRO A 34 10.05 9.20 9.94
N VAL A 35 9.34 8.66 10.91
CA VAL A 35 7.94 9.03 11.17
C VAL A 35 7.77 10.55 11.33
N GLY A 36 8.74 11.21 11.98
CA GLY A 36 8.69 12.66 12.14
C GLY A 36 8.68 13.42 10.83
N ALA A 37 9.44 12.93 9.84
CA ALA A 37 9.44 13.55 8.50
C ALA A 37 8.10 13.36 7.80
N LEU A 38 7.49 12.18 7.92
CA LEU A 38 6.15 11.93 7.39
C LEU A 38 5.12 12.87 8.03
N GLN A 39 5.22 13.07 9.33
CA GLN A 39 4.31 13.97 10.04
C GLN A 39 4.42 15.40 9.54
N GLU A 40 5.63 15.88 9.30
CA GLU A 40 5.86 17.20 8.73
C GLU A 40 5.23 17.34 7.35
N HIS A 41 5.42 16.34 6.49
CA HIS A 41 4.84 16.37 5.15
C HIS A 41 3.32 16.41 5.16
N LEU A 42 2.71 15.63 6.04
CA LEU A 42 1.25 15.49 6.07
C LEU A 42 0.55 16.55 6.91
N GLY A 43 1.24 17.09 7.91
CA GLY A 43 0.65 18.09 8.80
C GLY A 43 -0.50 17.54 9.65
N ILE A 44 -0.49 16.25 9.98
CA ILE A 44 -1.54 15.61 10.79
C ILE A 44 -1.01 15.28 12.19
N PRO A 45 -1.93 15.09 13.17
CA PRO A 45 -1.51 14.72 14.53
C PRO A 45 -0.74 13.40 14.56
N ALA A 46 0.18 13.27 15.48
CA ALA A 46 1.01 12.07 15.62
C ALA A 46 0.17 10.80 15.82
N SER A 47 -0.88 10.88 16.62
CA SER A 47 -1.75 9.73 16.88
C SER A 47 -2.50 9.28 15.61
N THR A 48 -2.93 10.22 14.80
CA THR A 48 -3.60 9.95 13.53
C THR A 48 -2.63 9.28 12.56
N LEU A 49 -1.41 9.82 12.45
CA LEU A 49 -0.36 9.22 11.63
C LEU A 49 -0.04 7.81 12.08
N SER A 50 0.13 7.60 13.38
CA SER A 50 0.43 6.29 13.95
C SER A 50 -0.63 5.26 13.59
N HIS A 51 -1.91 5.64 13.61
CA HIS A 51 -3.00 4.77 13.21
C HIS A 51 -2.90 4.40 11.72
N HIS A 52 -2.69 5.38 10.85
CA HIS A 52 -2.56 5.12 9.42
C HIS A 52 -1.36 4.24 9.09
N VAL A 53 -0.23 4.51 9.73
CA VAL A 53 0.97 3.69 9.55
C VAL A 53 0.72 2.24 9.98
N SER A 54 0.07 2.05 11.14
CA SER A 54 -0.28 0.73 11.64
C SER A 54 -1.16 -0.04 10.65
N GLN A 55 -2.14 0.63 10.04
CA GLN A 55 -3.01 0.02 9.04
C GLN A 55 -2.25 -0.37 7.77
N LEU A 56 -1.33 0.47 7.34
CA LEU A 56 -0.49 0.19 6.16
C LEU A 56 0.47 -0.97 6.42
N VAL A 57 1.04 -1.06 7.61
CA VAL A 57 1.87 -2.20 8.02
C VAL A 57 1.03 -3.48 8.01
N SER A 58 -0.17 -3.43 8.56
CA SER A 58 -1.11 -4.55 8.56
C SER A 58 -1.44 -5.02 7.15
N GLY A 59 -1.52 -4.11 6.19
CA GLY A 59 -1.76 -4.43 4.79
C GLY A 59 -0.51 -4.87 4.03
N GLY A 60 0.65 -4.90 4.68
CA GLY A 60 1.90 -5.30 4.05
C GLY A 60 2.50 -4.27 3.09
N LEU A 61 1.98 -3.04 3.07
CA LEU A 61 2.40 -2.02 2.11
C LEU A 61 3.65 -1.26 2.54
N ILE A 62 3.86 -1.16 3.85
CA ILE A 62 5.06 -0.53 4.41
C ILE A 62 5.56 -1.37 5.58
N GLU A 63 6.79 -1.12 5.98
CA GLU A 63 7.41 -1.72 7.16
C GLU A 63 7.89 -0.62 8.08
N GLN A 64 7.94 -0.91 9.37
CA GLN A 64 8.52 -0.02 10.36
C GLN A 64 9.72 -0.68 11.01
N THR A 65 10.78 0.08 11.18
CA THR A 65 12.00 -0.36 11.84
C THR A 65 12.43 0.69 12.85
N ARG A 66 12.77 0.25 14.05
CA ARG A 66 13.27 1.14 15.08
C ARG A 66 14.78 1.12 15.10
N HIS A 67 15.38 2.30 15.02
CA HIS A 67 16.82 2.51 15.17
C HIS A 67 17.03 3.47 16.36
N GLY A 68 17.31 2.91 17.54
CA GLY A 68 17.37 3.69 18.75
C GLY A 68 16.02 4.32 19.08
N ARG A 69 15.95 5.65 19.06
CA ARG A 69 14.70 6.40 19.30
C ARG A 69 13.96 6.75 18.01
N VAL A 70 14.57 6.45 16.87
CA VAL A 70 14.00 6.80 15.58
C VAL A 70 13.21 5.62 15.03
N LEU A 71 11.95 5.88 14.69
CA LEU A 71 11.08 4.92 14.02
C LEU A 71 11.03 5.29 12.55
N THR A 72 11.51 4.40 11.68
CA THR A 72 11.60 4.61 10.24
C THR A 72 10.57 3.77 9.52
N CYS A 73 9.89 4.38 8.57
CA CYS A 73 8.94 3.69 7.68
C CYS A 73 9.60 3.51 6.31
N THR A 74 9.49 2.30 5.76
CA THR A 74 10.01 1.97 4.43
C THR A 74 8.89 1.39 3.57
N PRO A 75 8.88 1.68 2.26
CA PRO A 75 7.89 1.08 1.38
C PRO A 75 8.24 -0.38 1.11
N ASN A 76 7.23 -1.23 1.06
CA ASN A 76 7.40 -2.61 0.63
C ASN A 76 7.19 -2.67 -0.88
N PHE A 77 8.24 -2.42 -1.64
CA PHE A 77 8.19 -2.37 -3.10
C PHE A 77 7.70 -3.69 -3.71
N THR A 78 8.12 -4.81 -3.11
CA THR A 78 7.69 -6.12 -3.60
C THR A 78 6.16 -6.26 -3.56
N ARG A 79 5.56 -5.85 -2.45
CA ARG A 79 4.10 -5.90 -2.30
C ARG A 79 3.39 -4.90 -3.21
N ILE A 80 3.92 -3.69 -3.30
CA ILE A 80 3.34 -2.63 -4.14
C ILE A 80 3.37 -3.04 -5.61
N GLU A 81 4.51 -3.54 -6.08
CA GLU A 81 4.65 -4.00 -7.45
C GLU A 81 3.75 -5.21 -7.74
N ALA A 82 3.60 -6.11 -6.77
CA ALA A 82 2.71 -7.26 -6.91
C ALA A 82 1.25 -6.82 -7.07
N LEU A 83 0.82 -5.78 -6.35
CA LEU A 83 -0.53 -5.22 -6.51
C LEU A 83 -0.75 -4.62 -7.89
N VAL A 84 0.20 -3.83 -8.37
CA VAL A 84 0.12 -3.23 -9.70
C VAL A 84 0.05 -4.33 -10.77
N SER A 85 0.92 -5.33 -10.67
CA SER A 85 0.94 -6.45 -11.61
C SER A 85 -0.36 -7.25 -11.59
N MET A 86 -0.88 -7.50 -10.40
CA MET A 86 -2.12 -8.26 -10.26
C MET A 86 -3.31 -7.57 -10.91
N LEU A 87 -3.40 -6.24 -10.76
CA LEU A 87 -4.49 -5.46 -11.33
C LEU A 87 -4.48 -5.47 -12.85
N THR A 88 -3.32 -5.67 -13.45
CA THR A 88 -3.16 -5.61 -14.91
C THR A 88 -2.81 -6.95 -15.54
N GLU A 89 -2.67 -8.02 -14.74
CA GLU A 89 -2.30 -9.31 -15.30
C GLU A 89 -3.36 -9.83 -16.27
N ASN A 90 -2.91 -10.53 -17.31
CA ASN A 90 -3.76 -11.04 -18.38
C ASN A 90 -4.53 -9.95 -19.11
N CYS A 91 -3.97 -8.73 -19.14
CA CYS A 91 -4.59 -7.63 -19.86
C CYS A 91 -4.92 -8.05 -21.29
N CYS A 92 -6.19 -7.85 -21.69
CA CYS A 92 -6.69 -8.04 -23.05
C CYS A 92 -6.59 -9.48 -23.58
N SER A 93 -6.37 -10.45 -22.71
CA SER A 93 -6.30 -11.86 -23.13
C SER A 93 -7.66 -12.49 -23.38
N GLY A 94 -8.72 -11.84 -22.94
CA GLY A 94 -10.09 -12.34 -23.08
C GLY A 94 -10.55 -13.19 -21.90
N ILE A 95 -11.85 -13.37 -21.82
CA ILE A 95 -12.51 -14.18 -20.79
C ILE A 95 -13.50 -15.11 -21.45
N THR A 96 -13.54 -16.37 -21.01
CA THR A 96 -14.61 -17.30 -21.40
C THR A 96 -15.80 -17.06 -20.48
N VAL A 97 -16.92 -16.64 -21.05
CA VAL A 97 -18.13 -16.28 -20.28
C VAL A 97 -19.25 -17.26 -20.66
N LYS A 98 -19.50 -18.23 -19.80
CA LYS A 98 -20.58 -19.22 -20.02
C LYS A 98 -21.95 -18.60 -20.00
N SER A 99 -22.20 -17.68 -19.06
CA SER A 99 -23.48 -17.01 -18.91
C SER A 99 -23.82 -16.14 -20.12
N ALA A 100 -22.83 -15.58 -20.80
CA ALA A 100 -23.04 -14.79 -22.01
C ALA A 100 -23.54 -15.66 -23.14
N ASP A 101 -23.01 -16.89 -23.25
CA ASP A 101 -23.47 -17.86 -24.26
C ASP A 101 -24.92 -18.25 -24.00
N GLU A 102 -25.28 -18.44 -22.76
CA GLU A 102 -26.64 -18.76 -22.33
C GLU A 102 -27.60 -17.62 -22.59
N ALA A 103 -27.12 -16.39 -22.35
CA ALA A 103 -27.91 -15.18 -22.55
C ALA A 103 -28.10 -14.82 -23.99
N ALA A 104 -27.21 -15.28 -24.82
CA ALA A 104 -27.29 -15.05 -26.26
C ALA A 104 -28.31 -15.99 -26.91
#